data_dd8aed3b3f926083210e6581dd36df22
#
_entry.id   dd8aed3b3f926083210e6581dd36df22
#
_cell.length_a   1.000
_cell.length_b   1.000
_cell.length_c   1.000
_cell.angle_alpha   90.00
_cell.angle_beta   90.00
_cell.angle_gamma   90.00
#
_symmetry.space_group_name_H-M   'P 1'
#
loop_
_entity.id
_entity.type
_entity.pdbx_description
1 polymer ?
#
loop_
_entity_poly.entity_id
_entity_poly.type
_entity_poly.pdbx_seq_one_letter_code
_entity_poly.pdbx_strand_id
1 'polypeptide(L)'
;GLSGDPLAECAAVWRGAVITHDGKRLLHTLANAGQPLPQIAYDTMLAAYAINPQEKSYALSAFGDADASGVLSLRLRQQAQMKELGVENLYEQIELPLMRVLFDMEREGFAVDGSVLRALGEQLTAREEQLKSDIYRLANVGDFNVNSPKQLGEVLFGEDKLALKAGRKTSKGYSTDADTLEALRDAHPVIPCILEYRQVSKLRSTYIDALLRKLGPDGRIHTFFDQTGTATGRISSAEPNLQIIPVRTELGREIRRAFVA
;
A
#
# COMPACT_ATOMS: atom_id res chain seq x y z
N GLY A 1 40.56 7.06 -17.22
CA GLY A 1 39.58 6.37 -16.45
C GLY A 1 38.56 7.38 -15.90
N LEU A 2 37.35 7.31 -16.35
CA LEU A 2 36.23 8.08 -15.77
C LEU A 2 35.91 7.43 -14.41
N SER A 3 36.38 8.02 -13.32
CA SER A 3 36.13 7.57 -11.95
C SER A 3 35.12 8.49 -11.24
N GLY A 4 34.26 9.18 -12.00
CA GLY A 4 33.22 10.02 -11.47
C GLY A 4 31.90 9.25 -11.31
N ASP A 5 31.12 9.56 -10.27
CA ASP A 5 29.74 9.13 -10.14
C ASP A 5 28.92 9.74 -11.32
N PRO A 6 28.34 8.92 -12.22
CA PRO A 6 27.59 9.44 -13.38
C PRO A 6 26.44 10.37 -12.98
N LEU A 7 25.85 10.17 -11.80
CA LEU A 7 24.80 11.04 -11.27
C LEU A 7 25.35 12.40 -10.84
N ALA A 8 26.52 12.46 -10.24
CA ALA A 8 27.18 13.72 -9.86
C ALA A 8 27.61 14.51 -11.11
N GLU A 9 28.13 13.84 -12.14
CA GLU A 9 28.47 14.50 -13.40
C GLU A 9 27.24 15.06 -14.11
N CYS A 10 26.14 14.30 -14.18
CA CYS A 10 24.87 14.78 -14.72
C CYS A 10 24.31 15.97 -13.91
N ALA A 11 24.33 15.90 -12.57
CA ALA A 11 23.81 16.97 -11.72
C ALA A 11 24.62 18.27 -11.83
N ALA A 12 25.92 18.17 -12.06
CA ALA A 12 26.80 19.35 -12.28
C ALA A 12 26.48 20.10 -13.60
N VAL A 13 25.87 19.43 -14.58
CA VAL A 13 25.50 19.98 -15.87
C VAL A 13 24.09 20.57 -15.86
N TRP A 14 23.21 20.18 -14.93
CA TRP A 14 21.83 20.65 -14.88
C TRP A 14 21.72 22.07 -14.31
N ARG A 15 21.95 23.05 -15.17
CA ARG A 15 21.83 24.46 -14.83
C ARG A 15 20.43 25.05 -15.09
N GLY A 16 19.44 24.20 -15.41
CA GLY A 16 18.10 24.62 -15.78
C GLY A 16 17.03 23.62 -15.46
N ALA A 17 15.87 23.83 -16.07
CA ALA A 17 14.74 22.93 -15.92
C ALA A 17 14.90 21.66 -16.76
N VAL A 18 14.50 20.52 -16.20
CA VAL A 18 14.67 19.17 -16.79
C VAL A 18 13.36 18.67 -17.37
N ILE A 19 13.46 18.06 -18.55
CA ILE A 19 12.39 17.22 -19.13
C ILE A 19 12.73 15.78 -18.85
N THR A 20 11.81 15.03 -18.25
CA THR A 20 12.06 13.67 -17.83
C THR A 20 10.84 12.77 -18.01
N HIS A 21 11.02 11.51 -17.71
CA HIS A 21 9.95 10.54 -17.48
C HIS A 21 10.06 10.04 -16.05
N ASP A 22 8.96 10.08 -15.27
CA ASP A 22 8.95 9.78 -13.83
C ASP A 22 9.89 10.72 -13.03
N GLY A 23 9.55 12.00 -13.02
CA GLY A 23 10.34 13.05 -12.36
C GLY A 23 10.45 12.85 -10.85
N LYS A 24 9.44 12.31 -10.20
CA LYS A 24 9.48 12.03 -8.77
C LYS A 24 10.56 11.00 -8.42
N ARG A 25 10.67 9.92 -9.21
CA ARG A 25 11.73 8.93 -9.07
C ARG A 25 13.12 9.54 -9.29
N LEU A 26 13.27 10.41 -10.29
CA LEU A 26 14.51 11.15 -10.52
C LEU A 26 14.89 11.99 -9.29
N LEU A 27 13.94 12.75 -8.73
CA LEU A 27 14.18 13.55 -7.53
C LEU A 27 14.63 12.70 -6.33
N HIS A 28 14.00 11.54 -6.09
CA HIS A 28 14.42 10.60 -5.04
C HIS A 28 15.84 10.06 -5.27
N THR A 29 16.15 9.67 -6.51
CA THR A 29 17.47 9.16 -6.87
C THR A 29 18.57 10.18 -6.56
N LEU A 30 18.34 11.44 -6.97
CA LEU A 30 19.28 12.54 -6.73
C LEU A 30 19.41 12.89 -5.25
N ALA A 31 18.28 13.00 -4.56
CA ALA A 31 18.28 13.30 -3.14
C ALA A 31 19.02 12.24 -2.32
N ASN A 32 18.84 10.96 -2.65
CA ASN A 32 19.52 9.85 -1.99
C ASN A 32 21.03 9.84 -2.26
N ALA A 33 21.44 10.35 -3.44
CA ALA A 33 22.84 10.54 -3.80
C ALA A 33 23.44 11.88 -3.29
N GLY A 34 22.68 12.67 -2.52
CA GLY A 34 23.14 13.98 -2.03
C GLY A 34 23.32 15.02 -3.13
N GLN A 35 22.71 14.83 -4.30
CA GLN A 35 22.84 15.71 -5.45
C GLN A 35 21.81 16.85 -5.44
N PRO A 36 22.12 18.01 -6.04
CA PRO A 36 21.15 19.09 -6.21
C PRO A 36 19.90 18.62 -6.97
N LEU A 37 18.73 19.10 -6.53
CA LEU A 37 17.46 18.76 -7.15
C LEU A 37 17.12 19.76 -8.26
N PRO A 38 16.91 19.32 -9.52
CA PRO A 38 16.51 20.20 -10.60
C PRO A 38 15.03 20.60 -10.48
N GLN A 39 14.68 21.67 -11.18
CA GLN A 39 13.28 21.95 -11.47
C GLN A 39 12.83 20.99 -12.60
N ILE A 40 11.75 20.26 -12.41
CA ILE A 40 11.14 19.47 -13.48
C ILE A 40 10.22 20.38 -14.27
N ALA A 41 10.61 20.65 -15.53
CA ALA A 41 9.81 21.47 -16.45
C ALA A 41 8.72 20.65 -17.17
N TYR A 42 8.96 19.35 -17.35
CA TYR A 42 8.02 18.46 -17.99
C TYR A 42 8.27 17.02 -17.57
N ASP A 43 7.19 16.32 -17.26
CA ASP A 43 7.19 14.89 -16.93
C ASP A 43 6.27 14.15 -17.91
N THR A 44 6.87 13.33 -18.78
CA THR A 44 6.11 12.62 -19.82
C THR A 44 5.21 11.52 -19.24
N MET A 45 5.49 10.98 -18.06
CA MET A 45 4.62 10.02 -17.38
C MET A 45 3.33 10.70 -16.92
N LEU A 46 3.44 11.84 -16.23
CA LEU A 46 2.29 12.61 -15.77
C LEU A 46 1.48 13.20 -16.94
N ALA A 47 2.15 13.61 -18.01
CA ALA A 47 1.46 14.06 -19.23
C ALA A 47 0.66 12.91 -19.87
N ALA A 48 1.21 11.70 -19.93
CA ALA A 48 0.48 10.53 -20.40
C ALA A 48 -0.74 10.22 -19.53
N TYR A 49 -0.59 10.33 -18.21
CA TYR A 49 -1.70 10.15 -17.28
C TYR A 49 -2.81 11.21 -17.46
N ALA A 50 -2.44 12.49 -17.60
CA ALA A 50 -3.40 13.56 -17.85
C ALA A 50 -4.16 13.39 -19.17
N ILE A 51 -3.50 12.85 -20.22
CA ILE A 51 -4.11 12.55 -21.51
C ILE A 51 -5.05 11.35 -21.42
N ASN A 52 -4.61 10.25 -20.79
CA ASN A 52 -5.41 9.04 -20.67
C ASN A 52 -5.15 8.34 -19.32
N PRO A 53 -5.99 8.60 -18.29
CA PRO A 53 -5.82 8.00 -16.98
C PRO A 53 -6.16 6.50 -16.92
N GLN A 54 -6.58 5.89 -18.02
CA GLN A 54 -6.92 4.46 -18.14
C GLN A 54 -5.85 3.64 -18.86
N GLU A 55 -4.67 4.20 -19.10
CA GLU A 55 -3.57 3.45 -19.70
C GLU A 55 -3.17 2.24 -18.85
N LYS A 56 -2.85 1.14 -19.53
CA LYS A 56 -2.40 -0.10 -18.87
C LYS A 56 -1.01 0.04 -18.25
N SER A 57 -0.19 0.93 -18.80
CA SER A 57 1.18 1.16 -18.35
C SER A 57 1.63 2.56 -18.74
N TYR A 58 2.22 3.26 -17.79
CA TYR A 58 2.89 4.54 -18.00
C TYR A 58 4.41 4.40 -18.13
N ALA A 59 4.96 3.19 -18.24
CA ALA A 59 6.38 2.98 -18.49
C ALA A 59 6.79 3.62 -19.83
N LEU A 60 7.97 4.24 -19.89
CA LEU A 60 8.45 4.94 -21.08
C LEU A 60 8.45 4.04 -22.33
N SER A 61 8.80 2.77 -22.16
CA SER A 61 8.80 1.74 -23.23
C SER A 61 7.42 1.48 -23.86
N ALA A 62 6.33 1.87 -23.18
CA ALA A 62 4.98 1.76 -23.75
C ALA A 62 4.69 2.84 -24.80
N PHE A 63 5.49 3.91 -24.84
CA PHE A 63 5.27 5.09 -25.69
C PHE A 63 6.30 5.26 -26.81
N GLY A 64 7.32 4.42 -26.89
CA GLY A 64 8.37 4.47 -27.91
C GLY A 64 9.76 4.20 -27.37
N ASP A 65 10.77 4.86 -27.94
CA ASP A 65 12.16 4.69 -27.53
C ASP A 65 12.41 5.20 -26.12
N ALA A 66 13.06 4.38 -25.30
CA ALA A 66 13.30 4.64 -23.89
C ALA A 66 14.64 5.39 -23.65
N ASP A 67 14.96 6.34 -24.50
CA ASP A 67 16.13 7.21 -24.40
C ASP A 67 15.74 8.70 -24.31
N ALA A 68 16.72 9.59 -24.21
CA ALA A 68 16.50 11.03 -24.14
C ALA A 68 15.82 11.60 -25.39
N SER A 69 16.08 11.04 -26.59
CA SER A 69 15.44 11.44 -27.84
C SER A 69 13.97 11.05 -27.85
N GLY A 70 13.67 9.83 -27.36
CA GLY A 70 12.31 9.34 -27.17
C GLY A 70 11.49 10.21 -26.23
N VAL A 71 12.07 10.63 -25.10
CA VAL A 71 11.43 11.55 -24.15
C VAL A 71 11.08 12.89 -24.78
N LEU A 72 11.99 13.48 -25.57
CA LEU A 72 11.74 14.75 -26.27
C LEU A 72 10.65 14.61 -27.35
N SER A 73 10.70 13.53 -28.12
CA SER A 73 9.70 13.24 -29.17
C SER A 73 8.32 12.99 -28.55
N LEU A 74 8.26 12.27 -27.43
CA LEU A 74 7.03 12.02 -26.69
C LEU A 74 6.43 13.32 -26.15
N ARG A 75 7.25 14.20 -25.55
CA ARG A 75 6.79 15.52 -25.09
C ARG A 75 6.07 16.29 -26.18
N LEU A 76 6.66 16.40 -27.37
CA LEU A 76 6.07 17.17 -28.46
C LEU A 76 4.70 16.62 -28.86
N ARG A 77 4.55 15.30 -28.94
CA ARG A 77 3.27 14.64 -29.21
C ARG A 77 2.25 14.90 -28.14
N GLN A 78 2.65 14.76 -26.86
CA GLN A 78 1.78 14.96 -25.71
C GLN A 78 1.29 16.40 -25.59
N GLN A 79 2.14 17.39 -25.86
CA GLN A 79 1.73 18.79 -25.86
C GLN A 79 0.61 19.07 -26.87
N ALA A 80 0.71 18.51 -28.08
CA ALA A 80 -0.35 18.62 -29.07
C ALA A 80 -1.65 17.93 -28.63
N GLN A 81 -1.55 16.73 -28.08
CA GLN A 81 -2.71 15.97 -27.56
C GLN A 81 -3.38 16.66 -26.37
N MET A 82 -2.62 17.17 -25.40
CA MET A 82 -3.18 17.88 -24.23
C MET A 82 -3.94 19.13 -24.66
N LYS A 83 -3.43 19.85 -25.68
CA LYS A 83 -4.10 21.02 -26.24
C LYS A 83 -5.42 20.64 -26.90
N GLU A 84 -5.43 19.56 -27.69
CA GLU A 84 -6.64 19.05 -28.34
C GLU A 84 -7.70 18.62 -27.32
N LEU A 85 -7.29 17.97 -26.24
CA LEU A 85 -8.15 17.49 -25.17
C LEU A 85 -8.53 18.57 -24.14
N GLY A 86 -7.88 19.74 -24.16
CA GLY A 86 -8.11 20.82 -23.20
C GLY A 86 -7.64 20.52 -21.78
N VAL A 87 -6.62 19.64 -21.61
CA VAL A 87 -6.10 19.21 -20.30
C VAL A 87 -4.75 19.85 -19.93
N GLU A 88 -4.29 20.85 -20.68
CA GLU A 88 -3.04 21.56 -20.41
C GLU A 88 -3.02 22.15 -18.99
N ASN A 89 -4.09 22.87 -18.61
CA ASN A 89 -4.20 23.46 -17.29
C ASN A 89 -4.19 22.41 -16.17
N LEU A 90 -4.84 21.25 -16.38
CA LEU A 90 -4.80 20.15 -15.42
C LEU A 90 -3.35 19.69 -15.21
N TYR A 91 -2.63 19.48 -16.28
CA TYR A 91 -1.24 19.05 -16.23
C TYR A 91 -0.33 20.12 -15.59
N GLU A 92 -0.37 21.36 -16.07
CA GLU A 92 0.57 22.40 -15.66
C GLU A 92 0.30 22.99 -14.28
N GLN A 93 -0.97 23.10 -13.89
CA GLN A 93 -1.36 23.77 -12.65
C GLN A 93 -1.62 22.80 -11.49
N ILE A 94 -1.83 21.50 -11.80
CA ILE A 94 -2.17 20.51 -10.79
C ILE A 94 -1.15 19.36 -10.80
N GLU A 95 -1.10 18.54 -11.85
CA GLU A 95 -0.34 17.29 -11.84
C GLU A 95 1.17 17.50 -11.70
N LEU A 96 1.74 18.39 -12.48
CA LEU A 96 3.18 18.64 -12.45
C LEU A 96 3.66 19.27 -11.12
N PRO A 97 3.02 20.32 -10.57
CA PRO A 97 3.39 20.87 -9.26
C PRO A 97 3.16 19.86 -8.12
N LEU A 98 2.07 19.07 -8.18
CA LEU A 98 1.73 18.09 -7.16
C LEU A 98 2.83 17.03 -6.99
N MET A 99 3.49 16.61 -8.07
CA MET A 99 4.62 15.69 -8.02
C MET A 99 5.70 16.14 -7.02
N ARG A 100 6.03 17.43 -7.02
CA ARG A 100 7.02 17.97 -6.08
C ARG A 100 6.52 17.95 -4.64
N VAL A 101 5.27 18.28 -4.41
CA VAL A 101 4.65 18.22 -3.08
C VAL A 101 4.66 16.78 -2.56
N LEU A 102 4.29 15.80 -3.40
CA LEU A 102 4.31 14.39 -3.02
C LEU A 102 5.72 13.89 -2.73
N PHE A 103 6.72 14.30 -3.51
CA PHE A 103 8.13 14.01 -3.23
C PHE A 103 8.55 14.55 -1.86
N ASP A 104 8.23 15.80 -1.54
CA ASP A 104 8.59 16.42 -0.27
C ASP A 104 7.86 15.72 0.91
N MET A 105 6.58 15.33 0.75
CA MET A 105 5.81 14.56 1.73
C MET A 105 6.41 13.15 1.96
N GLU A 106 6.83 12.48 0.90
CA GLU A 106 7.47 11.16 0.99
C GLU A 106 8.80 11.22 1.75
N ARG A 107 9.56 12.27 1.54
CA ARG A 107 10.84 12.49 2.25
C ARG A 107 10.64 12.91 3.69
N GLU A 108 9.67 13.76 3.96
CA GLU A 108 9.32 14.13 5.33
C GLU A 108 8.78 12.94 6.11
N GLY A 109 7.91 12.13 5.51
CA GLY A 109 7.25 11.01 6.16
C GLY A 109 6.25 11.46 7.25
N PHE A 110 5.65 10.50 7.92
CA PHE A 110 4.68 10.70 9.00
C PHE A 110 5.31 10.34 10.34
N ALA A 111 5.36 11.28 11.28
CA ALA A 111 5.84 11.01 12.62
C ALA A 111 4.90 10.02 13.34
N VAL A 112 5.48 8.99 13.97
CA VAL A 112 4.71 7.90 14.59
C VAL A 112 5.30 7.57 15.96
N ASP A 113 4.45 7.60 16.96
CA ASP A 113 4.79 7.06 18.28
C ASP A 113 4.77 5.52 18.23
N GLY A 114 5.94 4.95 18.01
CA GLY A 114 6.10 3.49 17.98
C GLY A 114 5.78 2.79 19.29
N SER A 115 5.76 3.50 20.43
CA SER A 115 5.40 2.91 21.72
C SER A 115 3.90 2.59 21.79
N VAL A 116 3.06 3.47 21.23
CA VAL A 116 1.61 3.24 21.12
C VAL A 116 1.34 2.03 20.23
N LEU A 117 2.01 1.93 19.07
CA LEU A 117 1.83 0.77 18.19
C LEU A 117 2.28 -0.54 18.84
N ARG A 118 3.41 -0.54 19.57
CA ARG A 118 3.89 -1.73 20.30
C ARG A 118 2.91 -2.15 21.38
N ALA A 119 2.43 -1.22 22.20
CA ALA A 119 1.44 -1.53 23.24
C ALA A 119 0.15 -2.13 22.67
N LEU A 120 -0.36 -1.58 21.56
CA LEU A 120 -1.50 -2.16 20.83
C LEU A 120 -1.18 -3.56 20.29
N GLY A 121 0.02 -3.78 19.76
CA GLY A 121 0.48 -5.08 19.27
C GLY A 121 0.50 -6.14 20.38
N GLU A 122 1.00 -5.79 21.56
CA GLU A 122 1.00 -6.67 22.73
C GLU A 122 -0.42 -7.04 23.19
N GLN A 123 -1.32 -6.07 23.26
CA GLN A 123 -2.73 -6.29 23.59
C GLN A 123 -3.42 -7.23 22.59
N LEU A 124 -3.23 -6.99 21.29
CA LEU A 124 -3.82 -7.84 20.24
C LEU A 124 -3.22 -9.26 20.26
N THR A 125 -1.92 -9.39 20.54
CA THR A 125 -1.26 -10.69 20.68
C THR A 125 -1.83 -11.48 21.86
N ALA A 126 -1.96 -10.84 23.01
CA ALA A 126 -2.56 -11.49 24.19
C ALA A 126 -4.02 -11.92 23.90
N ARG A 127 -4.79 -11.10 23.20
CA ARG A 127 -6.16 -11.44 22.80
C ARG A 127 -6.20 -12.60 21.80
N GLU A 128 -5.29 -12.64 20.82
CA GLU A 128 -5.17 -13.76 19.88
C GLU A 128 -4.88 -15.09 20.61
N GLU A 129 -3.94 -15.07 21.56
CA GLU A 129 -3.57 -16.27 22.33
C GLU A 129 -4.74 -16.76 23.17
N GLN A 130 -5.47 -15.85 23.83
CA GLN A 130 -6.67 -16.19 24.58
C GLN A 130 -7.75 -16.81 23.68
N LEU A 131 -8.04 -16.19 22.55
CA LEU A 131 -9.04 -16.70 21.59
C LEU A 131 -8.62 -18.05 21.01
N LYS A 132 -7.35 -18.24 20.71
CA LYS A 132 -6.78 -19.50 20.24
C LYS A 132 -6.97 -20.61 21.27
N SER A 133 -6.69 -20.34 22.54
CA SER A 133 -6.93 -21.28 23.65
C SER A 133 -8.41 -21.63 23.81
N ASP A 134 -9.29 -20.63 23.73
CA ASP A 134 -10.74 -20.85 23.80
C ASP A 134 -11.25 -21.67 22.63
N ILE A 135 -10.75 -21.45 21.41
CA ILE A 135 -11.09 -22.21 20.20
C ILE A 135 -10.70 -23.68 20.41
N TYR A 136 -9.49 -23.98 20.84
CA TYR A 136 -9.05 -25.36 21.06
C TYR A 136 -9.86 -26.08 22.14
N ARG A 137 -10.15 -25.38 23.25
CA ARG A 137 -10.98 -25.88 24.34
C ARG A 137 -12.41 -26.16 23.88
N LEU A 138 -13.05 -25.21 23.18
CA LEU A 138 -14.43 -25.34 22.70
C LEU A 138 -14.59 -26.37 21.60
N ALA A 139 -13.61 -26.50 20.72
CA ALA A 139 -13.62 -27.51 19.66
C ALA A 139 -13.17 -28.91 20.15
N ASN A 140 -12.65 -29.00 21.37
CA ASN A 140 -12.09 -30.22 21.95
C ASN A 140 -11.06 -30.90 21.02
N VAL A 141 -10.15 -30.10 20.47
CA VAL A 141 -9.08 -30.54 19.57
C VAL A 141 -7.73 -30.01 20.04
N GLY A 142 -6.65 -30.68 19.61
CA GLY A 142 -5.30 -30.17 19.79
C GLY A 142 -4.98 -28.97 18.91
N ASP A 143 -3.73 -28.58 18.92
CA ASP A 143 -3.24 -27.42 18.17
C ASP A 143 -3.47 -27.56 16.66
N PHE A 144 -4.02 -26.54 16.05
CA PHE A 144 -4.16 -26.39 14.61
C PHE A 144 -4.08 -24.93 14.18
N ASN A 145 -3.83 -24.67 12.90
CA ASN A 145 -3.79 -23.33 12.37
C ASN A 145 -5.21 -22.81 12.07
N VAL A 146 -5.77 -21.95 12.94
CA VAL A 146 -7.10 -21.33 12.79
C VAL A 146 -7.22 -20.50 11.51
N ASN A 147 -6.10 -19.96 11.00
CA ASN A 147 -6.06 -19.20 9.76
C ASN A 147 -5.96 -20.10 8.50
N SER A 148 -5.77 -21.41 8.67
CA SER A 148 -5.80 -22.36 7.55
C SER A 148 -7.23 -22.79 7.24
N PRO A 149 -7.80 -22.42 6.06
CA PRO A 149 -9.16 -22.82 5.69
C PRO A 149 -9.34 -24.33 5.69
N LYS A 150 -8.30 -25.09 5.31
CA LYS A 150 -8.33 -26.54 5.27
C LYS A 150 -8.44 -27.13 6.68
N GLN A 151 -7.52 -26.78 7.58
CA GLN A 151 -7.51 -27.31 8.95
C GLN A 151 -8.77 -26.87 9.73
N LEU A 152 -9.17 -25.62 9.57
CA LEU A 152 -10.40 -25.13 10.20
C LEU A 152 -11.63 -25.86 9.65
N GLY A 153 -11.71 -26.10 8.33
CA GLY A 153 -12.79 -26.84 7.71
C GLY A 153 -12.88 -28.29 8.23
N GLU A 154 -11.75 -28.95 8.44
CA GLU A 154 -11.67 -30.29 9.04
C GLU A 154 -12.20 -30.28 10.48
N VAL A 155 -11.86 -29.28 11.29
CA VAL A 155 -12.33 -29.15 12.67
C VAL A 155 -13.83 -28.85 12.73
N LEU A 156 -14.35 -27.96 11.88
CA LEU A 156 -15.75 -27.54 11.95
C LEU A 156 -16.70 -28.59 11.33
N PHE A 157 -16.30 -29.23 10.25
CA PHE A 157 -17.21 -30.04 9.40
C PHE A 157 -16.84 -31.53 9.38
N GLY A 158 -15.72 -31.93 9.97
CA GLY A 158 -15.33 -33.33 10.08
C GLY A 158 -16.31 -34.12 10.94
N GLU A 159 -16.69 -35.35 10.49
CA GLU A 159 -17.66 -36.22 11.18
C GLU A 159 -17.18 -36.64 12.57
N ASP A 160 -15.87 -36.77 12.75
CA ASP A 160 -15.20 -37.13 14.00
C ASP A 160 -14.83 -35.90 14.88
N LYS A 161 -15.26 -34.69 14.50
CA LYS A 161 -15.01 -33.44 15.14
C LYS A 161 -16.33 -32.76 15.53
N LEU A 162 -16.49 -31.47 15.20
CA LEU A 162 -17.69 -30.73 15.55
C LEU A 162 -18.91 -31.10 14.69
N ALA A 163 -18.69 -31.71 13.52
CA ALA A 163 -19.70 -32.18 12.59
C ALA A 163 -20.81 -31.15 12.28
N LEU A 164 -20.44 -29.86 12.23
CA LEU A 164 -21.38 -28.80 11.95
C LEU A 164 -21.93 -28.95 10.52
N LYS A 165 -23.14 -28.47 10.30
CA LYS A 165 -23.75 -28.52 8.96
C LYS A 165 -22.94 -27.65 8.00
N ALA A 166 -22.22 -28.30 7.10
CA ALA A 166 -21.40 -27.61 6.12
C ALA A 166 -22.26 -26.80 5.15
N GLY A 167 -21.81 -25.59 4.87
CA GLY A 167 -22.38 -24.74 3.85
C GLY A 167 -21.79 -25.01 2.46
N ARG A 168 -21.24 -23.97 1.83
CA ARG A 168 -20.68 -24.00 0.48
C ARG A 168 -19.41 -24.87 0.39
N LYS A 169 -19.39 -25.82 -0.55
CA LYS A 169 -18.21 -26.61 -0.91
C LYS A 169 -17.40 -25.90 -2.00
N THR A 170 -16.10 -25.86 -1.84
CA THR A 170 -15.13 -25.31 -2.82
C THR A 170 -14.25 -26.41 -3.37
N SER A 171 -13.44 -26.13 -4.39
CA SER A 171 -12.45 -27.08 -4.92
C SER A 171 -11.39 -27.53 -3.91
N LYS A 172 -11.22 -26.77 -2.81
CA LYS A 172 -10.23 -27.04 -1.74
C LYS A 172 -10.86 -27.56 -0.43
N GLY A 173 -12.15 -27.92 -0.45
CA GLY A 173 -12.90 -28.34 0.73
C GLY A 173 -14.09 -27.43 1.04
N TYR A 174 -14.59 -27.47 2.26
CA TYR A 174 -15.67 -26.58 2.69
C TYR A 174 -15.18 -25.14 2.90
N SER A 175 -16.01 -24.17 2.47
CA SER A 175 -15.70 -22.77 2.73
C SER A 175 -15.73 -22.46 4.23
N THR A 176 -14.73 -21.71 4.66
CA THR A 176 -14.65 -21.11 6.00
C THR A 176 -14.49 -19.59 5.89
N ASP A 177 -15.05 -18.99 4.82
CA ASP A 177 -15.08 -17.52 4.67
C ASP A 177 -15.95 -16.85 5.74
N ALA A 178 -15.87 -15.53 5.82
CA ALA A 178 -16.58 -14.76 6.83
C ALA A 178 -18.09 -14.97 6.75
N ASP A 179 -18.66 -15.00 5.55
CA ASP A 179 -20.10 -15.17 5.33
C ASP A 179 -20.58 -16.55 5.77
N THR A 180 -19.81 -17.59 5.46
CA THR A 180 -20.10 -18.96 5.90
C THR A 180 -20.04 -19.09 7.42
N LEU A 181 -19.01 -18.52 8.06
CA LEU A 181 -18.88 -18.55 9.51
C LEU A 181 -19.97 -17.71 10.20
N GLU A 182 -20.31 -16.55 9.63
CA GLU A 182 -21.39 -15.71 10.17
C GLU A 182 -22.74 -16.41 10.14
N ALA A 183 -23.04 -17.16 9.07
CA ALA A 183 -24.24 -17.99 8.97
C ALA A 183 -24.30 -19.13 10.01
N LEU A 184 -23.16 -19.51 10.56
CA LEU A 184 -23.01 -20.53 11.60
C LEU A 184 -22.83 -19.95 13.00
N ARG A 185 -22.93 -18.65 13.19
CA ARG A 185 -22.63 -17.92 14.44
C ARG A 185 -23.28 -18.58 15.67
N ASP A 186 -24.55 -18.95 15.55
CA ASP A 186 -25.32 -19.53 16.64
C ASP A 186 -25.30 -21.06 16.70
N ALA A 187 -24.63 -21.70 15.73
CA ALA A 187 -24.58 -23.16 15.66
C ALA A 187 -23.65 -23.76 16.72
N HIS A 188 -22.58 -23.06 17.09
CA HIS A 188 -21.64 -23.52 18.11
C HIS A 188 -20.84 -22.34 18.69
N PRO A 189 -20.56 -22.30 20.03
CA PRO A 189 -19.86 -21.20 20.68
C PRO A 189 -18.43 -20.97 20.18
N VAL A 190 -17.82 -21.92 19.47
CA VAL A 190 -16.50 -21.75 18.85
C VAL A 190 -16.52 -20.74 17.71
N ILE A 191 -17.64 -20.59 17.02
CA ILE A 191 -17.74 -19.76 15.79
C ILE A 191 -17.51 -18.28 16.09
N PRO A 192 -18.16 -17.66 17.07
CA PRO A 192 -17.84 -16.27 17.47
C PRO A 192 -16.36 -16.08 17.80
N CYS A 193 -15.73 -17.04 18.52
CA CYS A 193 -14.30 -16.98 18.84
C CYS A 193 -13.41 -17.01 17.59
N ILE A 194 -13.76 -17.84 16.58
CA ILE A 194 -13.00 -17.90 15.32
C ILE A 194 -13.15 -16.61 14.53
N LEU A 195 -14.35 -16.05 14.45
CA LEU A 195 -14.60 -14.77 13.78
C LEU A 195 -13.78 -13.64 14.43
N GLU A 196 -13.81 -13.55 15.75
CA GLU A 196 -13.03 -12.56 16.49
C GLU A 196 -11.52 -12.79 16.35
N TYR A 197 -11.05 -14.04 16.45
CA TYR A 197 -9.64 -14.39 16.24
C TYR A 197 -9.13 -13.92 14.87
N ARG A 198 -9.87 -14.21 13.80
CA ARG A 198 -9.49 -13.79 12.45
C ARG A 198 -9.48 -12.28 12.29
N GLN A 199 -10.44 -11.60 12.91
CA GLN A 199 -10.48 -10.14 12.92
C GLN A 199 -9.26 -9.55 13.64
N VAL A 200 -8.96 -10.02 14.83
CA VAL A 200 -7.82 -9.57 15.65
C VAL A 200 -6.49 -9.86 14.94
N SER A 201 -6.32 -11.08 14.43
CA SER A 201 -5.12 -11.50 13.69
C SER A 201 -4.88 -10.66 12.43
N LYS A 202 -5.93 -10.40 11.66
CA LYS A 202 -5.86 -9.53 10.48
C LYS A 202 -5.50 -8.10 10.87
N LEU A 203 -6.11 -7.56 11.91
CA LEU A 203 -5.85 -6.20 12.37
C LEU A 203 -4.40 -6.05 12.84
N ARG A 204 -3.89 -7.00 13.63
CA ARG A 204 -2.51 -7.00 14.07
C ARG A 204 -1.53 -7.08 12.90
N SER A 205 -1.68 -8.11 12.07
CA SER A 205 -0.72 -8.37 10.97
C SER A 205 -0.74 -7.30 9.87
N THR A 206 -1.95 -6.83 9.51
CA THR A 206 -2.14 -5.88 8.40
C THR A 206 -1.77 -4.45 8.78
N TYR A 207 -2.04 -4.05 10.03
CA TYR A 207 -1.79 -2.66 10.46
C TYR A 207 -0.61 -2.56 11.41
N ILE A 208 -0.64 -3.21 12.58
CA ILE A 208 0.37 -2.99 13.62
C ILE A 208 1.75 -3.50 13.16
N ASP A 209 1.84 -4.78 12.80
CA ASP A 209 3.11 -5.39 12.41
C ASP A 209 3.66 -4.77 11.13
N ALA A 210 2.77 -4.40 10.19
CA ALA A 210 3.17 -3.74 8.94
C ALA A 210 3.71 -2.33 9.19
N LEU A 211 3.06 -1.52 10.04
CA LEU A 211 3.51 -0.17 10.38
C LEU A 211 4.81 -0.21 11.18
N LEU A 212 4.93 -1.10 12.16
CA LEU A 212 6.16 -1.25 12.95
C LEU A 212 7.37 -1.66 12.10
N ARG A 213 7.17 -2.53 11.09
CA ARG A 213 8.24 -2.90 10.15
C ARG A 213 8.70 -1.75 9.26
N LYS A 214 7.81 -0.78 9.00
CA LYS A 214 8.08 0.38 8.16
C LYS A 214 8.47 1.64 8.94
N LEU A 215 8.46 1.56 10.28
CA LEU A 215 8.91 2.66 11.12
C LEU A 215 10.43 2.82 11.00
N GLY A 216 10.83 3.98 10.49
CA GLY A 216 12.23 4.33 10.30
C GLY A 216 12.96 4.64 11.62
N PRO A 217 14.29 4.71 11.58
CA PRO A 217 15.10 5.08 12.75
C PRO A 217 14.87 6.53 13.19
N ASP A 218 14.32 7.35 12.32
CA ASP A 218 13.89 8.74 12.56
C ASP A 218 12.53 8.85 13.27
N GLY A 219 11.88 7.72 13.56
CA GLY A 219 10.54 7.68 14.15
C GLY A 219 9.43 8.02 13.17
N ARG A 220 9.70 7.92 11.86
CA ARG A 220 8.74 8.24 10.81
C ARG A 220 8.44 7.06 9.91
N ILE A 221 7.26 7.09 9.31
CA ILE A 221 6.86 6.16 8.25
C ILE A 221 6.85 6.91 6.94
N HIS A 222 7.67 6.47 6.00
CA HIS A 222 7.75 6.99 4.65
C HIS A 222 6.92 6.09 3.73
N THR A 223 5.80 6.61 3.24
CA THR A 223 4.96 5.95 2.25
C THR A 223 5.31 6.46 0.86
N PHE A 224 5.01 5.71 -0.16
CA PHE A 224 5.06 6.15 -1.55
C PHE A 224 3.65 6.59 -1.99
N PHE A 225 3.54 7.77 -2.59
CA PHE A 225 2.29 8.27 -3.17
C PHE A 225 2.27 8.05 -4.68
N ASP A 226 1.43 7.14 -5.14
CA ASP A 226 1.24 6.92 -6.58
C ASP A 226 0.20 7.90 -7.13
N GLN A 227 0.69 8.82 -7.97
CA GLN A 227 -0.12 9.85 -8.62
C GLN A 227 -0.86 9.32 -9.84
N THR A 228 -0.36 8.24 -10.44
CA THR A 228 -0.91 7.64 -11.66
C THR A 228 -1.67 6.33 -11.40
N GLY A 229 -1.74 5.88 -10.16
CA GLY A 229 -2.26 4.58 -9.77
C GLY A 229 -3.79 4.41 -9.87
N THR A 230 -4.54 5.49 -10.14
CA THR A 230 -6.00 5.43 -10.26
C THR A 230 -6.50 6.22 -11.47
N ALA A 231 -7.52 5.70 -12.15
CA ALA A 231 -8.15 6.40 -13.27
C ALA A 231 -9.06 7.58 -12.85
N THR A 232 -9.24 7.79 -11.54
CA THR A 232 -10.19 8.78 -11.00
C THR A 232 -9.53 10.07 -10.51
N GLY A 233 -8.23 10.23 -10.66
CA GLY A 233 -7.47 11.37 -10.13
C GLY A 233 -7.19 11.28 -8.62
N ARG A 234 -7.54 10.17 -7.95
CA ARG A 234 -7.17 9.95 -6.55
C ARG A 234 -5.72 9.52 -6.46
N ILE A 235 -5.01 10.03 -5.46
CA ILE A 235 -3.68 9.55 -5.11
C ILE A 235 -3.84 8.28 -4.28
N SER A 236 -3.07 7.25 -4.58
CA SER A 236 -2.97 6.07 -3.73
C SER A 236 -1.65 6.07 -2.95
N SER A 237 -1.64 5.43 -1.78
CA SER A 237 -0.41 5.25 -1.00
C SER A 237 0.01 3.78 -0.98
N ALA A 238 1.30 3.54 -1.02
CA ALA A 238 1.89 2.20 -1.04
C ALA A 238 3.13 2.11 -0.15
N GLU A 239 3.40 0.95 0.36
CA GLU A 239 4.62 0.59 1.11
C GLU A 239 5.00 1.48 2.32
N PRO A 240 4.10 1.69 3.30
CA PRO A 240 2.82 1.00 3.52
C PRO A 240 1.64 1.75 2.93
N ASN A 241 0.53 1.07 2.66
CA ASN A 241 -0.71 1.74 2.31
C ASN A 241 -1.36 2.31 3.59
N LEU A 242 -1.24 3.62 3.80
CA LEU A 242 -1.80 4.32 4.96
C LEU A 242 -3.31 4.58 4.82
N GLN A 243 -3.86 4.47 3.62
CA GLN A 243 -5.28 4.73 3.36
C GLN A 243 -6.19 3.58 3.82
N ILE A 244 -5.64 2.38 4.07
CA ILE A 244 -6.40 1.23 4.56
C ILE A 244 -6.66 1.24 6.07
N ILE A 245 -6.04 2.16 6.84
CA ILE A 245 -6.23 2.26 8.28
C ILE A 245 -7.71 2.57 8.57
N PRO A 246 -8.43 1.72 9.34
CA PRO A 246 -9.85 1.90 9.57
C PRO A 246 -10.15 3.24 10.25
N VAL A 247 -11.22 3.92 9.80
CA VAL A 247 -11.62 5.22 10.36
C VAL A 247 -12.68 5.06 11.46
N ARG A 248 -13.58 4.09 11.27
CA ARG A 248 -14.81 3.97 12.08
C ARG A 248 -14.66 3.06 13.30
N THR A 249 -13.69 2.15 13.29
CA THR A 249 -13.47 1.21 14.39
C THR A 249 -12.67 1.87 15.53
N GLU A 250 -12.86 1.39 16.76
CA GLU A 250 -12.11 1.87 17.92
C GLU A 250 -10.61 1.63 17.74
N LEU A 251 -10.24 0.42 17.34
CA LEU A 251 -8.84 0.09 17.05
C LEU A 251 -8.23 0.99 15.96
N GLY A 252 -8.99 1.32 14.92
CA GLY A 252 -8.52 2.25 13.89
C GLY A 252 -8.25 3.65 14.46
N ARG A 253 -9.05 4.10 15.42
CA ARG A 253 -8.82 5.36 16.15
C ARG A 253 -7.56 5.28 17.01
N GLU A 254 -7.34 4.17 17.72
CA GLU A 254 -6.12 3.95 18.50
C GLU A 254 -4.85 3.94 17.62
N ILE A 255 -4.89 3.24 16.47
CA ILE A 255 -3.79 3.25 15.50
C ILE A 255 -3.51 4.68 15.01
N ARG A 256 -4.56 5.47 14.73
CA ARG A 256 -4.41 6.86 14.29
C ARG A 256 -3.81 7.77 15.36
N ARG A 257 -4.03 7.50 16.65
CA ARG A 257 -3.39 8.23 17.74
C ARG A 257 -1.88 8.05 17.79
N ALA A 258 -1.35 7.00 17.20
CA ALA A 258 0.09 6.81 17.06
C ALA A 258 0.72 7.79 16.05
N PHE A 259 -0.06 8.36 15.12
CA PHE A 259 0.41 9.38 14.19
C PHE A 259 0.34 10.73 14.89
N VAL A 260 1.48 11.35 15.08
CA VAL A 260 1.65 12.62 15.81
C VAL A 260 2.08 13.74 14.87
N ALA A 261 1.80 15.00 15.26
CA ALA A 261 2.17 16.18 14.48
C ALA A 261 3.64 16.54 14.71
#